data_151f5a7da2ab9c2f6a6175db1e4af7c6
#
_entry.id   151f5a7da2ab9c2f6a6175db1e4af7c6
#
_cell.length_a   1.000
_cell.length_b   1.000
_cell.length_c   1.000
_cell.angle_alpha   90.00
_cell.angle_beta   90.00
_cell.angle_gamma   90.00
#
_symmetry.space_group_name_H-M   'P 1'
#
loop_
_entity.id
_entity.type
_entity.pdbx_description
1 polymer ?
#
loop_
_entity_poly.entity_id
_entity_poly.type
_entity_poly.pdbx_seq_one_letter_code
_entity_poly.pdbx_strand_id
1 'polypeptide(L)'
;MHHFNLEGEKKLITKVKSLLEALISELQQLPEKTNQSTLLEHFKKCILNINYLENEIETVERESIFEHIYTIGEIVGLDPTSEYADEWRGDW
;
A
#
# COMPACT_ATOMS: atom_id res chain seq x y z
N MET A 1 -9.90 14.60 2.66
CA MET A 1 -8.52 14.25 3.08
C MET A 1 -8.50 12.90 3.74
N HIS A 2 -7.55 12.10 3.40
CA HIS A 2 -7.41 10.77 3.99
C HIS A 2 -6.57 10.84 5.26
N HIS A 3 -7.13 10.29 6.33
CA HIS A 3 -6.39 10.18 7.59
C HIS A 3 -5.99 8.73 7.79
N PHE A 4 -4.70 8.49 7.81
CA PHE A 4 -4.16 7.16 8.09
C PHE A 4 -3.80 7.06 9.56
N ASN A 5 -4.38 6.07 10.23
CA ASN A 5 -4.02 5.76 11.62
C ASN A 5 -2.94 4.67 11.62
N LEU A 6 -1.81 4.98 10.97
CA LEU A 6 -0.67 4.08 10.97
C LEU A 6 -0.03 4.07 12.34
N GLU A 7 0.30 2.87 12.81
CA GLU A 7 1.00 2.69 14.08
C GLU A 7 2.46 2.36 13.84
N GLY A 8 3.33 2.86 14.70
CA GLY A 8 4.75 2.59 14.65
C GLY A 8 5.59 3.84 14.83
N GLU A 9 6.86 3.77 14.45
CA GLU A 9 7.78 4.88 14.58
C GLU A 9 7.40 6.02 13.64
N LYS A 10 7.40 7.23 14.18
CA LYS A 10 6.92 8.42 13.48
C LYS A 10 7.60 8.69 12.14
N LYS A 11 8.92 8.52 12.06
CA LYS A 11 9.67 8.76 10.83
C LYS A 11 9.28 7.76 9.74
N LEU A 12 9.17 6.50 10.11
CA LEU A 12 8.77 5.44 9.21
C LEU A 12 7.35 5.68 8.71
N ILE A 13 6.45 6.00 9.63
CA ILE A 13 5.05 6.27 9.28
C ILE A 13 4.93 7.41 8.28
N THR A 14 5.71 8.48 8.46
CA THR A 14 5.68 9.61 7.54
C THR A 14 6.10 9.19 6.13
N LYS A 15 7.13 8.35 6.02
CA LYS A 15 7.60 7.85 4.73
C LYS A 15 6.55 6.95 4.08
N VAL A 16 6.00 6.01 4.84
CA VAL A 16 4.98 5.08 4.33
C VAL A 16 3.73 5.83 3.92
N LYS A 17 3.30 6.79 4.73
CA LYS A 17 2.14 7.61 4.43
C LYS A 17 2.29 8.33 3.09
N SER A 18 3.47 8.88 2.82
CA SER A 18 3.75 9.53 1.54
C SER A 18 3.60 8.57 0.37
N LEU A 19 4.09 7.33 0.52
CA LEU A 19 3.98 6.32 -0.52
C LEU A 19 2.53 5.89 -0.75
N LEU A 20 1.76 5.73 0.32
CA LEU A 20 0.35 5.38 0.21
C LEU A 20 -0.47 6.51 -0.41
N GLU A 21 -0.18 7.76 -0.05
CA GLU A 21 -0.85 8.91 -0.64
C GLU A 21 -0.55 9.02 -2.13
N ALA A 22 0.69 8.74 -2.53
CA ALA A 22 1.06 8.71 -3.95
C ALA A 22 0.26 7.64 -4.69
N LEU A 23 0.11 6.46 -4.08
CA LEU A 23 -0.69 5.38 -4.66
C LEU A 23 -2.14 5.83 -4.86
N ILE A 24 -2.75 6.40 -3.84
CA ILE A 24 -4.13 6.88 -3.92
C ILE A 24 -4.27 7.92 -5.03
N SER A 25 -3.34 8.87 -5.11
CA SER A 25 -3.36 9.91 -6.13
C SER A 25 -3.29 9.31 -7.54
N GLU A 26 -2.42 8.31 -7.74
CA GLU A 26 -2.30 7.62 -9.02
C GLU A 26 -3.60 6.91 -9.39
N LEU A 27 -4.20 6.22 -8.43
CA LEU A 27 -5.45 5.49 -8.65
C LEU A 27 -6.60 6.43 -9.00
N GLN A 28 -6.66 7.61 -8.38
CA GLN A 28 -7.70 8.59 -8.64
C GLN A 28 -7.64 9.18 -10.06
N GLN A 29 -6.48 9.13 -10.68
CA GLN A 29 -6.27 9.64 -12.04
C GLN A 29 -6.61 8.60 -13.10
N LEU A 30 -6.85 7.35 -12.72
CA LEU A 30 -7.17 6.29 -13.67
C LEU A 30 -8.64 6.32 -14.08
N PRO A 31 -8.95 5.92 -15.33
CA PRO A 31 -10.33 5.78 -15.77
C PRO A 31 -11.09 4.76 -14.92
N GLU A 32 -12.42 4.93 -14.81
CA GLU A 32 -13.27 4.02 -14.03
C GLU A 32 -13.17 2.57 -14.49
N LYS A 33 -12.95 2.36 -15.79
CA LYS A 33 -12.89 1.04 -16.38
C LYS A 33 -11.47 0.47 -16.46
N THR A 34 -10.56 0.97 -15.62
CA THR A 34 -9.20 0.47 -15.57
C THR A 34 -9.23 -1.01 -15.14
N ASN A 35 -8.52 -1.87 -15.90
CA ASN A 35 -8.48 -3.28 -15.59
C ASN A 35 -7.64 -3.58 -14.35
N GLN A 36 -7.83 -4.78 -13.79
CA GLN A 36 -7.13 -5.19 -12.58
C GLN A 36 -5.62 -5.25 -12.75
N SER A 37 -5.14 -5.64 -13.92
CA SER A 37 -3.70 -5.69 -14.18
C SER A 37 -3.05 -4.33 -13.99
N THR A 38 -3.69 -3.28 -14.49
CA THR A 38 -3.18 -1.93 -14.35
C THR A 38 -3.22 -1.48 -12.90
N LEU A 39 -4.31 -1.77 -12.19
CA LEU A 39 -4.42 -1.47 -10.76
C LEU A 39 -3.31 -2.16 -9.97
N LEU A 40 -3.09 -3.44 -10.21
CA LEU A 40 -2.07 -4.22 -9.53
C LEU A 40 -0.66 -3.68 -9.78
N GLU A 41 -0.39 -3.16 -10.98
CA GLU A 41 0.90 -2.54 -11.28
C GLU A 41 1.19 -1.36 -10.37
N HIS A 42 0.19 -0.53 -10.09
CA HIS A 42 0.35 0.60 -9.18
C HIS A 42 0.59 0.15 -7.75
N PHE A 43 -0.14 -0.87 -7.28
CA PHE A 43 0.07 -1.45 -5.96
C PHE A 43 1.45 -2.07 -5.83
N LYS A 44 1.87 -2.82 -6.85
CA LYS A 44 3.19 -3.43 -6.88
C LYS A 44 4.29 -2.38 -6.74
N LYS A 45 4.21 -1.31 -7.51
CA LYS A 45 5.17 -0.21 -7.45
C LYS A 45 5.24 0.38 -6.05
N CYS A 46 4.10 0.61 -5.42
CA CYS A 46 4.05 1.14 -4.06
C CYS A 46 4.73 0.19 -3.06
N ILE A 47 4.41 -1.10 -3.13
CA ILE A 47 4.97 -2.09 -2.22
C ILE A 47 6.47 -2.24 -2.41
N LEU A 48 6.94 -2.24 -3.66
CA LEU A 48 8.38 -2.29 -3.94
C LEU A 48 9.11 -1.07 -3.37
N ASN A 49 8.46 0.10 -3.40
CA ASN A 49 9.03 1.29 -2.77
C ASN A 49 9.06 1.16 -1.25
N ILE A 50 8.04 0.54 -0.65
CA ILE A 50 8.02 0.28 0.79
C ILE A 50 9.12 -0.71 1.17
N ASN A 51 9.47 -1.65 0.31
CA ASN A 51 10.53 -2.61 0.56
C ASN A 51 11.89 -1.95 0.85
N TYR A 52 12.12 -0.75 0.34
CA TYR A 52 13.35 -0.01 0.67
C TYR A 52 13.42 0.38 2.15
N LEU A 53 12.30 0.32 2.85
CA LEU A 53 12.20 0.65 4.27
C LEU A 53 12.13 -0.62 5.14
N GLU A 54 12.33 -1.81 4.55
CA GLU A 54 12.11 -3.08 5.24
C GLU A 54 12.88 -3.23 6.55
N ASN A 55 14.08 -2.66 6.63
CA ASN A 55 14.90 -2.72 7.84
C ASN A 55 14.32 -1.92 8.99
N GLU A 56 13.42 -0.99 8.71
CA GLU A 56 12.77 -0.14 9.70
C GLU A 56 11.38 -0.67 10.09
N ILE A 57 10.85 -1.63 9.33
CA ILE A 57 9.50 -2.15 9.52
C ILE A 57 9.50 -3.31 10.51
N GLU A 58 8.76 -3.13 11.62
CA GLU A 58 8.54 -4.19 12.60
C GLU A 58 7.12 -4.74 12.45
N THR A 59 6.77 -5.74 13.28
CA THR A 59 5.48 -6.43 13.17
C THR A 59 4.29 -5.49 13.23
N VAL A 60 4.32 -4.51 14.15
CA VAL A 60 3.22 -3.56 14.30
C VAL A 60 3.03 -2.71 13.05
N GLU A 61 4.12 -2.16 12.53
CA GLU A 61 4.08 -1.36 11.31
C GLU A 61 3.62 -2.20 10.12
N ARG A 62 4.13 -3.42 9.99
CA ARG A 62 3.77 -4.32 8.90
C ARG A 62 2.26 -4.56 8.85
N GLU A 63 1.67 -4.92 9.98
CA GLU A 63 0.24 -5.19 10.05
C GLU A 63 -0.58 -3.96 9.67
N SER A 64 -0.20 -2.80 10.17
CA SER A 64 -0.87 -1.55 9.87
C SER A 64 -0.76 -1.18 8.39
N ILE A 65 0.43 -1.33 7.80
CA ILE A 65 0.66 -1.04 6.39
C ILE A 65 -0.21 -1.93 5.50
N PHE A 66 -0.21 -3.23 5.74
CA PHE A 66 -1.02 -4.15 4.96
C PHE A 66 -2.51 -3.88 5.09
N GLU A 67 -2.97 -3.57 6.29
CA GLU A 67 -4.38 -3.22 6.49
C GLU A 67 -4.78 -2.04 5.60
N HIS A 68 -3.94 -1.01 5.53
CA HIS A 68 -4.21 0.15 4.69
C HIS A 68 -4.13 -0.18 3.20
N ILE A 69 -3.15 -0.98 2.79
CA ILE A 69 -3.00 -1.39 1.39
C ILE A 69 -4.24 -2.15 0.93
N TYR A 70 -4.69 -3.13 1.71
CA TYR A 70 -5.87 -3.92 1.34
C TYR A 70 -7.16 -3.11 1.39
N THR A 71 -7.25 -2.15 2.32
CA THR A 71 -8.41 -1.24 2.36
C THR A 71 -8.48 -0.39 1.09
N ILE A 72 -7.34 0.15 0.65
CA ILE A 72 -7.28 0.91 -0.60
C ILE A 72 -7.66 0.00 -1.78
N GLY A 73 -7.18 -1.24 -1.77
CA GLY A 73 -7.50 -2.21 -2.82
C GLY A 73 -9.00 -2.50 -2.89
N GLU A 74 -9.67 -2.67 -1.76
CA GLU A 74 -11.11 -2.91 -1.73
C GLU A 74 -11.88 -1.74 -2.35
N ILE A 75 -11.45 -0.52 -2.09
CA ILE A 75 -12.11 0.67 -2.65
C ILE A 75 -12.09 0.66 -4.17
N VAL A 76 -11.02 0.16 -4.78
CA VAL A 76 -10.88 0.10 -6.24
C VAL A 76 -11.28 -1.26 -6.82
N GLY A 77 -11.80 -2.17 -6.00
CA GLY A 77 -12.36 -3.44 -6.45
C GLY A 77 -11.41 -4.62 -6.52
N LEU A 78 -10.24 -4.53 -5.86
CA LEU A 78 -9.34 -5.67 -5.77
C LEU A 78 -9.76 -6.60 -4.64
N ASP A 79 -9.65 -7.91 -4.88
CA ASP A 79 -10.03 -8.92 -3.90
C ASP A 79 -8.90 -9.13 -2.88
N PRO A 80 -9.12 -8.81 -1.59
CA PRO A 80 -8.09 -8.98 -0.57
C PRO A 80 -7.74 -10.44 -0.32
N THR A 81 -8.63 -11.38 -0.63
CA THR A 81 -8.36 -12.80 -0.43
C THR A 81 -7.33 -13.36 -1.39
N SER A 82 -7.01 -12.63 -2.47
CA SER A 82 -5.96 -13.06 -3.40
C SER A 82 -4.56 -12.84 -2.85
N GLU A 83 -4.43 -12.13 -1.74
CA GLU A 83 -3.15 -11.87 -1.06
C GLU A 83 -2.05 -11.31 -1.98
N TYR A 84 -2.46 -10.49 -2.94
CA TYR A 84 -1.55 -9.97 -3.97
C TYR A 84 -0.35 -9.21 -3.39
N ALA A 85 -0.53 -8.53 -2.26
CA ALA A 85 0.55 -7.74 -1.66
C ALA A 85 1.63 -8.62 -1.04
N ASP A 86 1.27 -9.81 -0.58
CA ASP A 86 2.23 -10.73 0.04
C ASP A 86 3.27 -11.25 -0.95
N GLU A 87 2.94 -11.28 -2.23
CA GLU A 87 3.87 -11.73 -3.26
C GLU A 87 5.02 -10.75 -3.49
N TRP A 88 4.77 -9.46 -3.22
CA TRP A 88 5.70 -8.40 -3.58
C TRP A 88 6.48 -7.83 -2.41
N ARG A 89 6.08 -8.15 -1.20
CA ARG A 89 6.79 -7.64 -0.03
C ARG A 89 8.19 -8.27 0.08
N GLY A 90 9.11 -7.53 0.72
CA GLY A 90 10.43 -8.06 1.02
C GLY A 90 10.40 -8.93 2.28
N ASP A 91 11.40 -8.79 3.11
CA ASP A 91 11.53 -9.59 4.34
C ASP A 91 10.80 -8.99 5.55
N TRP A 92 9.96 -8.02 5.30
CA TRP A 92 9.20 -7.36 6.37
C TRP A 92 7.80 -7.91 6.60
#